data_300eb210a53d10aed290cb7705fa71f0
#
_entry.id   300eb210a53d10aed290cb7705fa71f0
#
_cell.length_a   1.000
_cell.length_b   1.000
_cell.length_c   1.000
_cell.angle_alpha   90.00
_cell.angle_beta   90.00
_cell.angle_gamma   90.00
#
_symmetry.space_group_name_H-M   'P 1'
#
loop_
_entity.id
_entity.type
_entity.pdbx_description
1 polymer ?
#
loop_
_entity_poly.entity_id
_entity_poly.type
_entity_poly.pdbx_seq_one_letter_code
_entity_poly.pdbx_strand_id
1 'polypeptide(L)'
;MRHLVHRFFGFIRARPLTPREQMAVTTSLPAPLHGLFYAQAHEDQRHAFDVASRVGERPDLVVAALMHDVGKSVTRLGAVSRSAATTWAWTGLPVWGRWRTYLRHGPIGAAMLADAGAPMLAVAFAAQHPGPVPVGIDDGDWWLLAAADEA
;
A
#
# COMPACT_ATOMS: atom_id res chain seq x y z
N MET A 1 -2.87 10.13 17.37
CA MET A 1 -1.55 9.73 17.91
C MET A 1 -1.44 8.23 18.21
N ARG A 2 -2.43 7.58 18.86
CA ARG A 2 -2.35 6.13 19.18
C ARG A 2 -2.19 5.23 17.93
N HIS A 3 -2.86 5.52 16.80
CA HIS A 3 -2.73 4.78 15.53
C HIS A 3 -1.32 4.85 14.92
N LEU A 4 -0.67 6.01 14.95
CA LEU A 4 0.71 6.17 14.45
C LEU A 4 1.71 5.32 15.24
N VAL A 5 1.55 5.28 16.56
CA VAL A 5 2.39 4.48 17.46
C VAL A 5 2.17 2.97 17.18
N HIS A 6 0.92 2.54 16.98
CA HIS A 6 0.60 1.14 16.69
C HIS A 6 1.16 0.69 15.34
N ARG A 7 1.00 1.52 14.28
CA ARG A 7 1.60 1.27 12.95
C ARG A 7 3.13 1.24 12.99
N PHE A 8 3.77 2.13 13.78
CA PHE A 8 5.23 2.16 13.95
C PHE A 8 5.76 0.88 14.61
N PHE A 9 5.16 0.42 15.70
CA PHE A 9 5.58 -0.83 16.36
C PHE A 9 5.23 -2.08 15.54
N GLY A 10 4.11 -2.09 14.82
CA GLY A 10 3.76 -3.14 13.87
C GLY A 10 4.79 -3.26 12.76
N PHE A 11 5.23 -2.12 12.21
CA PHE A 11 6.24 -2.05 11.18
C PHE A 11 7.61 -2.59 11.63
N ILE A 12 8.08 -2.23 12.83
CA ILE A 12 9.38 -2.70 13.38
C ILE A 12 9.36 -4.20 13.70
N ARG A 13 8.18 -4.77 13.99
CA ARG A 13 8.01 -6.20 14.32
C ARG A 13 7.55 -7.03 13.13
N ALA A 14 7.36 -6.44 11.97
CA ALA A 14 6.89 -7.15 10.79
C ALA A 14 7.84 -8.27 10.41
N ARG A 15 7.34 -9.51 10.42
CA ARG A 15 8.08 -10.68 9.96
C ARG A 15 7.95 -10.79 8.44
N PRO A 16 9.00 -11.20 7.72
CA PRO A 16 8.88 -11.54 6.31
C PRO A 16 7.76 -12.55 6.07
N LEU A 17 7.20 -12.54 4.87
CA LEU A 17 6.21 -13.54 4.46
C LEU A 17 6.83 -14.93 4.48
N THR A 18 6.11 -15.90 5.03
CA THR A 18 6.48 -17.32 4.95
C THR A 18 6.38 -17.82 3.51
N PRO A 19 7.04 -18.94 3.15
CA PRO A 19 6.92 -19.53 1.81
C PRO A 19 5.48 -19.80 1.37
N ARG A 20 4.61 -20.22 2.31
CA ARG A 20 3.19 -20.45 2.04
C ARG A 20 2.44 -19.16 1.71
N GLU A 21 2.72 -18.08 2.45
CA GLU A 21 2.12 -16.76 2.21
C GLU A 21 2.64 -16.15 0.90
N GLN A 22 3.92 -16.31 0.58
CA GLN A 22 4.49 -15.89 -0.71
C GLN A 22 3.82 -16.63 -1.88
N MET A 23 3.57 -17.93 -1.73
CA MET A 23 2.84 -18.70 -2.74
C MET A 23 1.40 -18.19 -2.89
N ALA A 24 0.70 -17.88 -1.79
CA ALA A 24 -0.64 -17.31 -1.83
C ALA A 24 -0.65 -15.97 -2.56
N VAL A 25 0.29 -15.07 -2.28
CA VAL A 25 0.44 -13.80 -3.01
C VAL A 25 0.68 -14.04 -4.51
N THR A 26 1.64 -14.92 -4.85
CA THR A 26 1.97 -15.20 -6.25
C THR A 26 0.78 -15.79 -7.03
N THR A 27 -0.04 -16.60 -6.37
CA THR A 27 -1.25 -17.17 -6.98
C THR A 27 -2.36 -16.12 -7.16
N SER A 28 -2.45 -15.16 -6.24
CA SER A 28 -3.51 -14.13 -6.25
C SER A 28 -3.19 -12.95 -7.17
N LEU A 29 -1.92 -12.68 -7.44
CA LEU A 29 -1.52 -11.56 -8.28
C LEU A 29 -1.34 -11.98 -9.75
N PRO A 30 -1.81 -11.18 -10.73
CA PRO A 30 -1.38 -11.30 -12.12
C PRO A 30 0.15 -11.21 -12.26
N ALA A 31 0.71 -11.99 -13.16
CA ALA A 31 2.17 -12.10 -13.34
C ALA A 31 2.91 -10.75 -13.51
N PRO A 32 2.40 -9.74 -14.23
CA PRO A 32 3.05 -8.43 -14.33
C PRO A 32 3.21 -7.70 -13.01
N LEU A 33 2.41 -8.02 -11.99
CA LEU A 33 2.42 -7.35 -10.68
C LEU A 33 3.39 -8.01 -9.70
N HIS A 34 3.88 -9.22 -9.95
CA HIS A 34 4.78 -9.93 -9.03
C HIS A 34 6.04 -9.12 -8.72
N GLY A 35 6.72 -8.64 -9.76
CA GLY A 35 7.94 -7.84 -9.59
C GLY A 35 7.71 -6.57 -8.78
N LEU A 36 6.57 -5.92 -8.98
CA LEU A 36 6.19 -4.72 -8.23
C LEU A 36 5.93 -5.03 -6.75
N PHE A 37 5.23 -6.12 -6.45
CA PHE A 37 4.97 -6.54 -5.07
C PHE A 37 6.27 -6.85 -4.33
N TYR A 38 7.13 -7.68 -4.91
CA TYR A 38 8.39 -8.10 -4.28
C TYR A 38 9.48 -7.01 -4.25
N ALA A 39 9.32 -5.90 -4.98
CA ALA A 39 10.16 -4.72 -4.85
C ALA A 39 9.88 -3.89 -3.60
N GLN A 40 8.74 -4.10 -2.95
CA GLN A 40 8.38 -3.45 -1.69
C GLN A 40 9.28 -3.96 -0.54
N ALA A 41 9.46 -3.15 0.50
CA ALA A 41 10.12 -3.59 1.72
C ALA A 41 9.29 -4.72 2.38
N HIS A 42 9.95 -5.64 3.10
CA HIS A 42 9.27 -6.80 3.69
C HIS A 42 8.15 -6.40 4.68
N GLU A 43 8.28 -5.26 5.33
CA GLU A 43 7.25 -4.71 6.22
C GLU A 43 6.01 -4.26 5.44
N ASP A 44 6.21 -3.63 4.28
CA ASP A 44 5.12 -3.21 3.39
C ASP A 44 4.44 -4.45 2.78
N GLN A 45 5.22 -5.48 2.39
CA GLN A 45 4.68 -6.76 1.91
C GLN A 45 3.83 -7.45 3.00
N ARG A 46 4.31 -7.46 4.25
CA ARG A 46 3.56 -8.03 5.39
C ARG A 46 2.26 -7.27 5.61
N HIS A 47 2.32 -5.94 5.68
CA HIS A 47 1.13 -5.11 5.83
C HIS A 47 0.11 -5.35 4.70
N ALA A 48 0.56 -5.33 3.46
CA ALA A 48 -0.31 -5.58 2.31
C ALA A 48 -0.97 -6.97 2.34
N PHE A 49 -0.23 -8.00 2.76
CA PHE A 49 -0.76 -9.35 2.95
C PHE A 49 -1.82 -9.39 4.07
N ASP A 50 -1.56 -8.71 5.19
CA ASP A 50 -2.50 -8.65 6.32
C ASP A 50 -3.79 -7.91 5.91
N VAL A 51 -3.69 -6.82 5.14
CA VAL A 51 -4.85 -6.14 4.54
C VAL A 51 -5.62 -7.07 3.60
N ALA A 52 -4.92 -7.77 2.70
CA ALA A 52 -5.54 -8.70 1.75
C ALA A 52 -6.29 -9.84 2.46
N SER A 53 -5.78 -10.30 3.60
CA SER A 53 -6.44 -11.36 4.38
C SER A 53 -7.79 -10.96 5.00
N ARG A 54 -8.10 -9.66 5.02
CA ARG A 54 -9.33 -9.11 5.62
C ARG A 54 -10.42 -8.76 4.58
N VAL A 55 -10.08 -8.70 3.29
CA VAL A 55 -11.04 -8.29 2.23
C VAL A 55 -11.78 -9.45 1.56
N GLY A 56 -11.57 -10.69 2.05
CA GLY A 56 -12.19 -11.89 1.48
C GLY A 56 -11.45 -12.41 0.25
N GLU A 57 -12.16 -13.20 -0.59
CA GLU A 57 -11.55 -13.96 -1.70
C GLU A 57 -11.78 -13.34 -3.08
N ARG A 58 -12.39 -12.17 -3.17
CA ARG A 58 -12.62 -11.49 -4.46
C ARG A 58 -11.29 -11.03 -5.07
N PRO A 59 -10.95 -11.49 -6.31
CA PRO A 59 -9.62 -11.25 -6.87
C PRO A 59 -9.24 -9.78 -7.01
N ASP A 60 -10.17 -8.92 -7.42
CA ASP A 60 -9.96 -7.48 -7.59
C ASP A 60 -9.68 -6.75 -6.26
N LEU A 61 -10.38 -7.13 -5.18
CA LEU A 61 -10.13 -6.63 -3.82
C LEU A 61 -8.77 -7.09 -3.30
N VAL A 62 -8.44 -8.37 -3.49
CA VAL A 62 -7.15 -8.93 -3.07
C VAL A 62 -6.00 -8.24 -3.79
N VAL A 63 -6.10 -8.02 -5.11
CA VAL A 63 -5.08 -7.29 -5.88
C VAL A 63 -4.97 -5.85 -5.38
N ALA A 64 -6.09 -5.15 -5.16
CA ALA A 64 -6.07 -3.78 -4.64
C ALA A 64 -5.40 -3.71 -3.26
N ALA A 65 -5.73 -4.64 -2.35
CA ALA A 65 -5.15 -4.72 -1.02
C ALA A 65 -3.64 -5.01 -1.05
N LEU A 66 -3.18 -5.94 -1.90
CA LEU A 66 -1.77 -6.29 -2.02
C LEU A 66 -0.91 -5.16 -2.61
N MET A 67 -1.51 -4.30 -3.43
CA MET A 67 -0.77 -3.34 -4.26
C MET A 67 -0.96 -1.87 -3.84
N HIS A 68 -1.81 -1.56 -2.84
CA HIS A 68 -2.15 -0.16 -2.51
C HIS A 68 -0.95 0.72 -2.17
N ASP A 69 0.07 0.15 -1.57
CA ASP A 69 1.27 0.85 -1.09
C ASP A 69 2.51 0.69 -2.00
N VAL A 70 2.36 0.10 -3.20
CA VAL A 70 3.47 -0.23 -4.10
C VAL A 70 4.38 0.97 -4.42
N GLY A 71 3.83 2.17 -4.49
CA GLY A 71 4.61 3.40 -4.75
C GLY A 71 5.64 3.74 -3.67
N LYS A 72 5.54 3.19 -2.46
CA LYS A 72 6.54 3.35 -1.39
C LYS A 72 7.88 2.71 -1.77
N SER A 73 7.88 1.69 -2.64
CA SER A 73 9.08 0.99 -3.10
C SER A 73 10.08 1.90 -3.82
N VAL A 74 9.59 2.95 -4.49
CA VAL A 74 10.43 3.89 -5.27
C VAL A 74 11.39 4.67 -4.39
N THR A 75 11.03 4.97 -3.14
CA THR A 75 11.85 5.81 -2.26
C THR A 75 12.83 5.03 -1.41
N ARG A 76 12.58 3.75 -1.15
CA ARG A 76 13.35 2.89 -0.24
C ARG A 76 13.68 3.56 1.11
N LEU A 77 12.73 4.34 1.65
CA LEU A 77 12.89 4.96 2.96
C LEU A 77 12.60 3.94 4.06
N GLY A 78 13.47 3.85 5.06
CA GLY A 78 13.22 3.06 6.28
C GLY A 78 12.15 3.72 7.19
N ALA A 79 11.64 2.96 8.17
CA ALA A 79 10.56 3.36 9.08
C ALA A 79 10.75 4.73 9.73
N VAL A 80 11.94 4.99 10.27
CA VAL A 80 12.27 6.27 10.94
C VAL A 80 12.17 7.45 9.95
N SER A 81 12.71 7.29 8.74
CA SER A 81 12.67 8.34 7.72
C SER A 81 11.25 8.59 7.19
N ARG A 82 10.42 7.55 7.09
CA ARG A 82 8.99 7.66 6.73
C ARG A 82 8.20 8.42 7.79
N SER A 83 8.39 8.07 9.07
CA SER A 83 7.76 8.76 10.18
C SER A 83 8.20 10.23 10.26
N ALA A 84 9.48 10.50 10.08
CA ALA A 84 10.02 11.86 10.04
C ALA A 84 9.42 12.67 8.88
N ALA A 85 9.31 12.10 7.68
CA ALA A 85 8.71 12.77 6.53
C ALA A 85 7.24 13.14 6.76
N THR A 86 6.46 12.21 7.36
CA THR A 86 5.04 12.44 7.67
C THR A 86 4.90 13.52 8.74
N THR A 87 5.68 13.45 9.83
CA THR A 87 5.63 14.46 10.92
C THR A 87 6.06 15.82 10.42
N TRP A 88 7.10 15.88 9.57
CA TRP A 88 7.54 17.15 8.97
C TRP A 88 6.47 17.76 8.07
N ALA A 89 5.78 16.94 7.27
CA ALA A 89 4.69 17.41 6.41
C ALA A 89 3.56 18.07 7.20
N TRP A 90 3.27 17.62 8.42
CA TRP A 90 2.26 18.24 9.29
C TRP A 90 2.62 19.65 9.75
N THR A 91 3.89 20.04 9.71
CA THR A 91 4.30 21.41 10.06
C THR A 91 3.95 22.43 8.97
N GLY A 92 3.53 21.99 7.78
CA GLY A 92 3.26 22.83 6.62
C GLY A 92 4.53 23.39 5.95
N LEU A 93 5.70 23.01 6.42
CA LEU A 93 6.98 23.44 5.83
C LEU A 93 7.25 22.69 4.51
N PRO A 94 8.00 23.32 3.58
CA PRO A 94 8.38 22.68 2.32
C PRO A 94 9.11 21.35 2.53
N VAL A 95 8.76 20.36 1.70
CA VAL A 95 9.37 19.02 1.72
C VAL A 95 10.11 18.80 0.40
N TRP A 96 11.35 18.32 0.45
CA TRP A 96 12.20 18.12 -0.73
C TRP A 96 12.72 16.69 -0.87
N GLY A 97 13.22 16.38 -2.06
CA GLY A 97 13.92 15.13 -2.36
C GLY A 97 13.07 13.89 -2.10
N ARG A 98 13.67 12.85 -1.51
CA ARG A 98 13.04 11.55 -1.27
C ARG A 98 11.80 11.62 -0.37
N TRP A 99 11.73 12.57 0.53
CA TRP A 99 10.56 12.78 1.39
C TRP A 99 9.36 13.27 0.58
N ARG A 100 9.57 14.20 -0.34
CA ARG A 100 8.51 14.66 -1.25
C ARG A 100 8.01 13.52 -2.14
N THR A 101 8.91 12.69 -2.67
CA THR A 101 8.55 11.51 -3.46
C THR A 101 7.75 10.51 -2.60
N TYR A 102 8.18 10.27 -1.36
CA TYR A 102 7.47 9.39 -0.43
C TYR A 102 6.04 9.88 -0.14
N LEU A 103 5.84 11.18 0.10
CA LEU A 103 4.51 11.75 0.33
C LEU A 103 3.60 11.68 -0.92
N ARG A 104 4.17 11.43 -2.09
CA ARG A 104 3.45 11.24 -3.36
C ARG A 104 3.39 9.77 -3.79
N HIS A 105 3.62 8.83 -2.90
CA HIS A 105 3.64 7.40 -3.24
C HIS A 105 2.32 6.93 -3.86
N GLY A 106 1.17 7.47 -3.47
CA GLY A 106 -0.12 7.11 -4.03
C GLY A 106 -0.19 7.30 -5.56
N PRO A 107 -0.08 8.52 -6.08
CA PRO A 107 -0.05 8.74 -7.53
C PRO A 107 1.06 7.98 -8.26
N ILE A 108 2.24 7.80 -7.64
CA ILE A 108 3.35 7.03 -8.22
C ILE A 108 2.95 5.56 -8.34
N GLY A 109 2.42 4.97 -7.26
CA GLY A 109 1.94 3.60 -7.25
C GLY A 109 0.83 3.36 -8.28
N ALA A 110 -0.11 4.28 -8.37
CA ALA A 110 -1.20 4.21 -9.36
C ALA A 110 -0.67 4.18 -10.80
N ALA A 111 0.31 5.01 -11.15
CA ALA A 111 0.94 5.00 -12.46
C ALA A 111 1.63 3.65 -12.74
N MET A 112 2.40 3.13 -11.77
CA MET A 112 3.05 1.81 -11.90
C MET A 112 2.04 0.69 -12.12
N LEU A 113 0.90 0.74 -11.42
CA LEU A 113 -0.17 -0.26 -11.54
C LEU A 113 -0.90 -0.15 -12.88
N ALA A 114 -1.19 1.06 -13.35
CA ALA A 114 -1.81 1.29 -14.64
C ALA A 114 -0.92 0.77 -15.79
N ASP A 115 0.38 1.06 -15.75
CA ASP A 115 1.36 0.60 -16.73
C ASP A 115 1.48 -0.93 -16.74
N ALA A 116 1.29 -1.59 -15.59
CA ALA A 116 1.30 -3.05 -15.46
C ALA A 116 -0.06 -3.71 -15.76
N GLY A 117 -1.08 -2.94 -16.14
CA GLY A 117 -2.42 -3.46 -16.47
C GLY A 117 -3.21 -3.97 -15.26
N ALA A 118 -2.99 -3.39 -14.09
CA ALA A 118 -3.74 -3.75 -12.87
C ALA A 118 -5.23 -3.39 -12.98
N PRO A 119 -6.11 -4.06 -12.21
CA PRO A 119 -7.53 -3.69 -12.13
C PRO A 119 -7.73 -2.23 -11.72
N MET A 120 -8.79 -1.61 -12.27
CA MET A 120 -9.11 -0.19 -12.00
C MET A 120 -9.24 0.11 -10.51
N LEU A 121 -9.82 -0.80 -9.73
CA LEU A 121 -9.94 -0.65 -8.27
C LEU A 121 -8.56 -0.53 -7.61
N ALA A 122 -7.58 -1.35 -8.01
CA ALA A 122 -6.22 -1.29 -7.45
C ALA A 122 -5.53 0.05 -7.79
N VAL A 123 -5.66 0.51 -9.03
CA VAL A 123 -5.12 1.80 -9.47
C VAL A 123 -5.75 2.95 -8.69
N ALA A 124 -7.07 2.97 -8.58
CA ALA A 124 -7.82 4.02 -7.90
C ALA A 124 -7.50 4.06 -6.38
N PHE A 125 -7.45 2.88 -5.74
CA PHE A 125 -7.18 2.79 -4.32
C PHE A 125 -5.75 3.23 -3.99
N ALA A 126 -4.76 2.79 -4.75
CA ALA A 126 -3.39 3.28 -4.61
C ALA A 126 -3.26 4.80 -4.82
N ALA A 127 -4.02 5.38 -5.75
CA ALA A 127 -3.95 6.81 -6.07
C ALA A 127 -4.51 7.70 -4.97
N GLN A 128 -5.63 7.34 -4.36
CA GLN A 128 -6.48 8.26 -3.59
C GLN A 128 -6.71 7.86 -2.14
N HIS A 129 -6.39 6.62 -1.73
CA HIS A 129 -6.55 6.23 -0.34
C HIS A 129 -5.49 6.91 0.57
N PRO A 130 -5.88 7.43 1.74
CA PRO A 130 -7.23 7.62 2.25
C PRO A 130 -7.89 8.87 1.64
N GLY A 131 -9.03 8.70 1.01
CA GLY A 131 -9.76 9.79 0.36
C GLY A 131 -11.18 9.38 -0.02
N PRO A 132 -11.93 10.27 -0.70
CA PRO A 132 -13.29 9.96 -1.13
C PRO A 132 -13.28 8.88 -2.23
N VAL A 133 -14.41 8.19 -2.35
CA VAL A 133 -14.60 7.18 -3.39
C VAL A 133 -14.53 7.83 -4.78
N PRO A 134 -13.63 7.37 -5.67
CA PRO A 134 -13.56 7.90 -7.02
C PRO A 134 -14.78 7.52 -7.87
N VAL A 135 -15.09 8.35 -8.86
CA VAL A 135 -16.16 8.05 -9.82
C VAL A 135 -15.86 6.74 -10.55
N GLY A 136 -16.86 5.84 -10.62
CA GLY A 136 -16.74 4.54 -11.26
C GLY A 136 -16.18 3.41 -10.41
N ILE A 137 -15.91 3.67 -9.13
CA ILE A 137 -15.55 2.65 -8.15
C ILE A 137 -16.77 2.35 -7.26
N ASP A 138 -16.96 1.08 -6.90
CA ASP A 138 -18.01 0.66 -5.98
C ASP A 138 -17.71 1.14 -4.56
N ASP A 139 -18.69 1.78 -3.91
CA ASP A 139 -18.55 2.34 -2.58
C ASP A 139 -18.28 1.25 -1.52
N GLY A 140 -18.95 0.11 -1.64
CA GLY A 140 -18.79 -1.01 -0.70
C GLY A 140 -17.38 -1.58 -0.75
N ASP A 141 -16.84 -1.76 -1.95
CA ASP A 141 -15.47 -2.26 -2.16
C ASP A 141 -14.43 -1.28 -1.64
N TRP A 142 -14.64 0.01 -1.89
CA TRP A 142 -13.75 1.06 -1.39
C TRP A 142 -13.67 1.09 0.12
N TRP A 143 -14.82 1.11 0.79
CA TRP A 143 -14.86 1.20 2.25
C TRP A 143 -14.43 -0.11 2.93
N LEU A 144 -14.62 -1.26 2.29
CA LEU A 144 -14.07 -2.53 2.76
C LEU A 144 -12.53 -2.51 2.75
N LEU A 145 -11.92 -2.05 1.65
CA LEU A 145 -10.48 -1.86 1.56
C LEU A 145 -9.95 -0.87 2.59
N ALA A 146 -10.59 0.28 2.72
CA ALA A 146 -10.19 1.31 3.68
C ALA A 146 -10.24 0.80 5.13
N ALA A 147 -11.32 0.10 5.50
CA ALA A 147 -11.44 -0.50 6.82
C ALA A 147 -10.40 -1.60 7.08
N ALA A 148 -10.05 -2.38 6.05
CA ALA A 148 -9.02 -3.42 6.14
C ALA A 148 -7.61 -2.84 6.35
N ASP A 149 -7.31 -1.68 5.74
CA ASP A 149 -6.02 -0.98 5.91
C ASP A 149 -5.88 -0.32 7.28
N GLU A 150 -6.99 0.16 7.87
CA GLU A 150 -6.98 0.82 9.17
C GLU A 150 -6.95 -0.14 10.37
N ALA A 151 -7.27 -1.42 10.19
CA ALA A 151 -7.36 -2.45 11.24
C ALA A 151 -5.97 -3.02 11.58
#